data_9d1d753b4c9265b6908d16803701981b
#
_entry.id   9d1d753b4c9265b6908d16803701981b
#
_cell.length_a   1.000
_cell.length_b   1.000
_cell.length_c   1.000
_cell.angle_alpha   90.00
_cell.angle_beta   90.00
_cell.angle_gamma   90.00
#
_symmetry.space_group_name_H-M   'P 1'
#
loop_
_entity.id
_entity.type
_entity.pdbx_description
1 polymer ?
#
loop_
_entity_poly.entity_id
_entity_poly.type
_entity_poly.pdbx_seq_one_letter_code
_entity_poly.pdbx_strand_id
1 'polypeptide(L)'
;MGTKLKFIEQKEIEYRQSIIDMGHIASYRILNAWFVDSFINLFSPKYWKEKNAIKTLHNFTRNIIAERTQAFEKPDNTHDNHEVYKGRKRLAMLDLLLTAKNEENSIDDKGICEEVDTFMFEGHDTTAAALTFSLMLIACHKNVQVIFPK
;
A
#
# COMPACT_ATOMS: atom_id res chain seq x y z
N MET A 1 -1.49 7.77 -3.77
CA MET A 1 -0.30 7.63 -4.61
C MET A 1 -0.37 8.35 -5.94
N GLY A 2 -1.52 8.89 -6.35
CA GLY A 2 -1.67 9.69 -7.59
C GLY A 2 -1.64 8.91 -8.90
N THR A 3 -1.67 7.59 -8.86
CA THR A 3 -1.75 6.72 -10.04
C THR A 3 -3.19 6.27 -10.26
N LYS A 4 -3.69 6.37 -11.50
CA LYS A 4 -4.93 5.71 -11.91
C LYS A 4 -4.56 4.25 -12.17
N LEU A 5 -4.89 3.37 -11.25
CA LEU A 5 -4.68 1.92 -11.41
C LEU A 5 -5.52 1.44 -12.60
N LYS A 6 -4.93 1.38 -13.78
CA LYS A 6 -5.49 0.73 -14.97
C LYS A 6 -5.14 -0.76 -14.97
N PHE A 7 -5.01 -1.37 -13.78
CA PHE A 7 -4.61 -2.75 -13.70
C PHE A 7 -5.79 -3.67 -14.00
N ILE A 8 -5.47 -4.67 -14.78
CA ILE A 8 -6.30 -5.83 -15.03
C ILE A 8 -6.75 -6.38 -13.68
N GLU A 9 -8.06 -6.52 -13.46
CA GLU A 9 -8.71 -7.02 -12.23
C GLU A 9 -7.97 -8.22 -11.57
N GLN A 10 -7.39 -9.07 -12.39
CA GLN A 10 -6.65 -10.26 -11.95
C GLN A 10 -5.45 -9.93 -11.04
N LYS A 11 -4.62 -8.94 -11.41
CA LYS A 11 -3.44 -8.56 -10.61
C LYS A 11 -3.80 -7.91 -9.29
N GLU A 12 -4.92 -7.20 -9.27
CA GLU A 12 -5.44 -6.61 -8.04
C GLU A 12 -5.95 -7.68 -7.08
N ILE A 13 -6.62 -8.71 -7.59
CA ILE A 13 -7.07 -9.86 -6.80
C ILE A 13 -5.88 -10.61 -6.21
N GLU A 14 -4.85 -10.89 -7.01
CA GLU A 14 -3.61 -11.55 -6.55
C GLU A 14 -2.89 -10.74 -5.48
N TYR A 15 -2.83 -9.42 -5.64
CA TYR A 15 -2.26 -8.51 -4.66
C TYR A 15 -3.03 -8.55 -3.32
N ARG A 16 -4.36 -8.43 -3.36
CA ARG A 16 -5.20 -8.51 -2.15
C ARG A 16 -5.05 -9.85 -1.43
N GLN A 17 -5.04 -10.95 -2.20
CA GLN A 17 -4.84 -12.28 -1.61
C GLN A 17 -3.47 -12.39 -0.94
N SER A 18 -2.44 -11.83 -1.55
CA SER A 18 -1.08 -11.80 -0.99
C SER A 18 -1.00 -11.00 0.31
N ILE A 19 -1.74 -9.88 0.43
CA ILE A 19 -1.84 -9.12 1.69
C ILE A 19 -2.49 -9.97 2.79
N ILE A 20 -3.60 -10.64 2.49
CA ILE A 20 -4.31 -11.50 3.44
C ILE A 20 -3.39 -12.65 3.90
N ASP A 21 -2.71 -13.31 2.96
CA ASP A 21 -1.79 -14.39 3.27
C ASP A 21 -0.63 -13.93 4.15
N MET A 22 -0.08 -12.73 3.89
CA MET A 22 0.95 -12.12 4.74
C MET A 22 0.45 -11.80 6.13
N GLY A 23 -0.79 -11.29 6.26
CA GLY A 23 -1.42 -11.04 7.56
C GLY A 23 -1.56 -12.32 8.39
N HIS A 24 -2.00 -13.42 7.76
CA HIS A 24 -2.08 -14.73 8.41
C HIS A 24 -0.71 -15.28 8.83
N ILE A 25 0.31 -15.13 7.98
CA ILE A 25 1.67 -15.59 8.28
C ILE A 25 2.26 -14.76 9.43
N ALA A 26 2.09 -13.44 9.41
CA ALA A 26 2.55 -12.55 10.48
C ALA A 26 1.89 -12.88 11.81
N SER A 27 0.56 -13.06 11.83
CA SER A 27 -0.17 -13.47 13.03
C SER A 27 0.30 -14.82 13.57
N TYR A 28 0.53 -15.79 12.67
CA TYR A 28 1.07 -17.09 13.06
C TYR A 28 2.46 -16.97 13.67
N ARG A 29 3.34 -16.13 13.12
CA ARG A 29 4.69 -15.89 13.65
C ARG A 29 4.67 -15.24 15.04
N ILE A 30 3.79 -14.24 15.23
CA ILE A 30 3.64 -13.57 16.54
C ILE A 30 3.21 -14.57 17.61
N LEU A 31 2.23 -15.43 17.30
CA LEU A 31 1.72 -16.42 18.24
C LEU A 31 2.70 -17.58 18.49
N ASN A 32 3.59 -17.85 17.55
CA ASN A 32 4.54 -18.97 17.61
C ASN A 32 5.99 -18.48 17.51
N ALA A 33 6.34 -17.39 18.20
CA ALA A 33 7.63 -16.71 18.09
C ALA A 33 8.82 -17.65 18.34
N TRP A 34 8.68 -18.69 19.18
CA TRP A 34 9.67 -19.73 19.42
C TRP A 34 9.95 -20.65 18.24
N PHE A 35 9.03 -20.71 17.22
CA PHE A 35 9.23 -21.50 16.00
C PHE A 35 9.99 -20.73 14.89
N VAL A 36 10.23 -19.44 15.07
CA VAL A 36 10.80 -18.56 14.03
C VAL A 36 12.24 -18.90 13.72
N ASP A 37 12.96 -19.45 14.70
CA ASP A 37 14.43 -19.66 14.63
C ASP A 37 14.84 -21.06 14.17
N SER A 38 13.90 -21.91 13.78
CA SER A 38 14.22 -23.29 13.44
C SER A 38 14.43 -23.46 11.94
N PHE A 39 15.51 -24.14 11.57
CA PHE A 39 15.77 -24.72 10.25
C PHE A 39 14.58 -25.51 9.68
N ILE A 40 13.67 -25.92 10.55
CA ILE A 40 12.39 -26.58 10.24
C ILE A 40 11.48 -25.70 9.37
N ASN A 41 11.58 -24.37 9.52
CA ASN A 41 10.75 -23.43 8.76
C ASN A 41 11.09 -23.42 7.27
N LEU A 42 12.33 -23.74 6.89
CA LEU A 42 12.82 -23.78 5.52
C LEU A 42 12.13 -24.88 4.69
N PHE A 43 11.75 -25.98 5.34
CA PHE A 43 11.03 -27.12 4.71
C PHE A 43 9.51 -27.00 4.82
N SER A 44 9.00 -25.94 5.46
CA SER A 44 7.56 -25.74 5.63
C SER A 44 6.93 -25.21 4.34
N PRO A 45 5.77 -25.74 3.91
CA PRO A 45 5.01 -25.19 2.78
C PRO A 45 4.58 -23.73 3.04
N LYS A 46 4.52 -23.28 4.31
CA LYS A 46 4.23 -21.89 4.68
C LYS A 46 5.36 -20.95 4.24
N TYR A 47 6.61 -21.36 4.30
CA TYR A 47 7.75 -20.56 3.84
C TYR A 47 7.65 -20.24 2.34
N TRP A 48 7.28 -21.21 1.54
CA TRP A 48 7.10 -21.02 0.09
C TRP A 48 5.93 -20.10 -0.23
N LYS A 49 4.82 -20.23 0.52
CA LYS A 49 3.68 -19.30 0.39
C LYS A 49 4.07 -17.86 0.72
N GLU A 50 4.79 -17.67 1.83
CA GLU A 50 5.31 -16.37 2.23
C GLU A 50 6.20 -15.75 1.14
N LYS A 51 7.17 -16.51 0.64
CA LYS A 51 8.08 -16.06 -0.40
C LYS A 51 7.35 -15.66 -1.68
N ASN A 52 6.33 -16.42 -2.07
CA ASN A 52 5.51 -16.10 -3.22
C ASN A 52 4.65 -14.84 -2.99
N ALA A 53 4.03 -14.71 -1.82
CA ALA A 53 3.26 -13.53 -1.47
C ALA A 53 4.13 -12.26 -1.49
N ILE A 54 5.30 -12.28 -0.85
CA ILE A 54 6.26 -11.17 -0.86
C ILE A 54 6.67 -10.83 -2.30
N LYS A 55 6.96 -11.83 -3.13
CA LYS A 55 7.32 -11.59 -4.54
C LYS A 55 6.19 -10.90 -5.32
N THR A 56 4.95 -11.32 -5.10
CA THR A 56 3.78 -10.71 -5.74
C THR A 56 3.62 -9.25 -5.30
N LEU A 57 3.74 -8.97 -3.99
CA LEU A 57 3.66 -7.63 -3.43
C LEU A 57 4.74 -6.72 -4.02
N HIS A 58 6.00 -7.12 -3.96
CA HIS A 58 7.11 -6.33 -4.52
C HIS A 58 7.00 -6.12 -6.05
N ASN A 59 6.53 -7.10 -6.79
CA ASN A 59 6.33 -6.93 -8.23
C ASN A 59 5.22 -5.92 -8.52
N PHE A 60 4.15 -5.94 -7.74
CA PHE A 60 3.06 -4.99 -7.87
C PHE A 60 3.53 -3.55 -7.58
N THR A 61 4.26 -3.37 -6.47
CA THR A 61 4.83 -2.08 -6.08
C THR A 61 5.80 -1.54 -7.12
N ARG A 62 6.72 -2.37 -7.62
CA ARG A 62 7.66 -1.97 -8.69
C ARG A 62 6.95 -1.53 -9.96
N ASN A 63 5.87 -2.21 -10.34
CA ASN A 63 5.09 -1.82 -11.51
C ASN A 63 4.44 -0.44 -11.33
N ILE A 64 3.88 -0.16 -10.13
CA ILE A 64 3.31 1.16 -9.82
C ILE A 64 4.38 2.24 -9.87
N ILE A 65 5.55 1.98 -9.27
CA ILE A 65 6.65 2.93 -9.27
C ILE A 65 7.11 3.20 -10.70
N ALA A 66 7.31 2.16 -11.52
CA ALA A 66 7.75 2.29 -12.90
C ALA A 66 6.74 3.08 -13.76
N GLU A 67 5.45 2.80 -13.62
CA GLU A 67 4.39 3.53 -14.32
C GLU A 67 4.40 5.03 -13.93
N ARG A 68 4.56 5.31 -12.64
CA ARG A 68 4.57 6.69 -12.16
C ARG A 68 5.82 7.45 -12.56
N THR A 69 6.99 6.79 -12.53
CA THR A 69 8.24 7.38 -12.98
C THR A 69 8.16 7.77 -14.46
N GLN A 70 7.63 6.90 -15.30
CA GLN A 70 7.43 7.22 -16.73
C GLN A 70 6.45 8.38 -16.95
N ALA A 71 5.40 8.48 -16.12
CA ALA A 71 4.47 9.60 -16.19
C ALA A 71 5.09 10.89 -15.65
N PHE A 72 5.97 10.81 -14.67
CA PHE A 72 6.68 11.95 -14.08
C PHE A 72 7.72 12.54 -15.04
N GLU A 73 8.40 11.69 -15.83
CA GLU A 73 9.39 12.10 -16.84
C GLU A 73 8.77 12.70 -18.11
N LYS A 74 7.50 12.37 -18.39
CA LYS A 74 6.76 12.95 -19.53
C LYS A 74 5.93 14.13 -19.03
N PRO A 75 6.29 15.39 -19.33
CA PRO A 75 5.47 16.54 -18.99
C PRO A 75 4.23 16.56 -19.91
N ASP A 76 3.25 15.74 -19.60
CA ASP A 76 1.96 15.80 -20.27
C ASP A 76 1.15 16.92 -19.63
N ASN A 77 0.65 17.87 -20.43
CA ASN A 77 -0.08 19.07 -20.03
C ASN A 77 -1.46 18.80 -19.38
N THR A 78 -1.73 17.59 -18.93
CA THR A 78 -2.95 17.19 -18.25
C THR A 78 -2.75 17.06 -16.74
N HIS A 79 -2.17 18.10 -16.11
CA HIS A 79 -2.15 18.23 -14.66
C HIS A 79 -3.51 18.75 -14.15
N ASP A 80 -4.56 18.01 -14.39
CA ASP A 80 -5.82 18.19 -13.66
C ASP A 80 -5.83 17.32 -12.42
N ASN A 81 -6.09 17.94 -11.29
CA ASN A 81 -6.33 17.45 -9.94
C ASN A 81 -5.18 17.55 -8.92
N HIS A 82 -4.41 18.61 -8.97
CA HIS A 82 -3.71 19.04 -7.76
C HIS A 82 -4.64 19.94 -6.94
N GLU A 83 -5.21 19.40 -5.87
CA GLU A 83 -5.91 20.22 -4.90
C GLU A 83 -4.95 21.26 -4.30
N VAL A 84 -5.16 22.53 -4.64
CA VAL A 84 -4.41 23.65 -4.09
C VAL A 84 -4.99 23.98 -2.70
N TYR A 85 -4.33 23.47 -1.66
CA TYR A 85 -4.67 23.85 -0.29
C TYR A 85 -3.70 24.94 0.20
N LYS A 86 -4.22 26.13 0.49
CA LYS A 86 -3.45 27.32 0.96
C LYS A 86 -2.25 27.71 0.07
N GLY A 87 -2.39 27.67 -1.27
CA GLY A 87 -1.34 28.13 -2.18
C GLY A 87 -0.13 27.18 -2.35
N ARG A 88 -0.12 26.02 -1.70
CA ARG A 88 0.89 24.97 -1.93
C ARG A 88 0.26 23.82 -2.71
N LYS A 89 0.89 23.44 -3.82
CA LYS A 89 0.55 22.21 -4.56
C LYS A 89 0.78 21.00 -3.65
N ARG A 90 -0.26 20.21 -3.38
CA ARG A 90 -0.11 18.91 -2.73
C ARG A 90 0.34 17.91 -3.79
N LEU A 91 1.56 17.45 -3.67
CA LEU A 91 2.06 16.34 -4.48
C LEU A 91 1.62 15.01 -3.87
N ALA A 92 1.36 14.02 -4.71
CA ALA A 92 1.16 12.66 -4.25
C ALA A 92 2.45 12.14 -3.59
N MET A 93 2.34 11.24 -2.60
CA MET A 93 3.48 10.73 -1.85
C MET A 93 4.60 10.22 -2.77
N LEU A 94 4.24 9.45 -3.80
CA LEU A 94 5.22 8.90 -4.73
C LEU A 94 5.94 10.00 -5.54
N ASP A 95 5.24 11.08 -5.90
CA ASP A 95 5.86 12.23 -6.58
C ASP A 95 6.86 12.94 -5.67
N LEU A 96 6.56 13.04 -4.36
CA LEU A 96 7.51 13.60 -3.38
C LEU A 96 8.76 12.74 -3.27
N LEU A 97 8.62 11.41 -3.23
CA LEU A 97 9.75 10.49 -3.18
C LEU A 97 10.61 10.57 -4.46
N LEU A 98 9.98 10.67 -5.63
CA LEU A 98 10.69 10.83 -6.91
C LEU A 98 11.39 12.19 -6.99
N THR A 99 10.78 13.26 -6.48
CA THR A 99 11.43 14.58 -6.37
C THR A 99 12.64 14.53 -5.44
N ALA A 100 12.49 13.95 -4.26
CA ALA A 100 13.57 13.78 -3.29
C ALA A 100 14.75 12.97 -3.86
N LYS A 101 14.46 11.96 -4.69
CA LYS A 101 15.49 11.22 -5.41
C LYS A 101 16.22 12.10 -6.44
N ASN A 102 15.46 12.83 -7.28
CA ASN A 102 16.01 13.54 -8.42
C ASN A 102 16.71 14.86 -8.04
N GLU A 103 16.16 15.59 -7.06
CA GLU A 103 16.68 16.92 -6.70
C GLU A 103 17.67 16.85 -5.53
N GLU A 104 17.40 16.04 -4.54
CA GLU A 104 18.17 16.00 -3.30
C GLU A 104 19.11 14.80 -3.20
N ASN A 105 18.92 13.78 -4.06
CA ASN A 105 19.60 12.48 -3.99
C ASN A 105 19.56 11.86 -2.58
N SER A 106 18.46 12.15 -1.84
CA SER A 106 18.29 11.79 -0.44
C SER A 106 17.76 10.37 -0.25
N ILE A 107 17.19 9.77 -1.33
CA ILE A 107 16.62 8.42 -1.31
C ILE A 107 16.97 7.69 -2.61
N ASP A 108 17.32 6.42 -2.51
CA ASP A 108 17.59 5.54 -3.64
C ASP A 108 16.33 4.77 -4.08
N ASP A 109 16.43 4.05 -5.22
CA ASP A 109 15.30 3.25 -5.74
C ASP A 109 14.82 2.19 -4.77
N LYS A 110 15.73 1.64 -3.99
CA LYS A 110 15.40 0.64 -2.97
C LYS A 110 14.60 1.27 -1.84
N GLY A 111 15.02 2.42 -1.36
CA GLY A 111 14.31 3.18 -0.33
C GLY A 111 12.91 3.58 -0.80
N ILE A 112 12.75 4.01 -2.06
CA ILE A 112 11.42 4.30 -2.62
C ILE A 112 10.54 3.04 -2.60
N CYS A 113 11.07 1.87 -2.97
CA CYS A 113 10.31 0.62 -2.92
C CYS A 113 9.89 0.27 -1.48
N GLU A 114 10.80 0.39 -0.51
CA GLU A 114 10.53 0.10 0.89
C GLU A 114 9.46 1.03 1.47
N GLU A 115 9.52 2.32 1.19
CA GLU A 115 8.51 3.29 1.62
C GLU A 115 7.15 3.02 0.99
N VAL A 116 7.10 2.75 -0.32
CA VAL A 116 5.85 2.46 -1.02
C VAL A 116 5.23 1.15 -0.53
N ASP A 117 6.03 0.09 -0.32
CA ASP A 117 5.56 -1.18 0.23
C ASP A 117 4.94 -0.98 1.63
N THR A 118 5.61 -0.22 2.50
CA THR A 118 5.12 0.11 3.85
C THR A 118 3.78 0.84 3.79
N PHE A 119 3.70 1.92 3.01
CA PHE A 119 2.47 2.69 2.88
C PHE A 119 1.30 1.90 2.27
N MET A 120 1.59 1.03 1.33
CA MET A 120 0.55 0.21 0.71
C MET A 120 0.03 -0.86 1.67
N PHE A 121 0.92 -1.52 2.41
CA PHE A 121 0.55 -2.56 3.35
C PHE A 121 -0.19 -1.99 4.56
N GLU A 122 0.40 -1.00 5.24
CA GLU A 122 -0.16 -0.42 6.45
C GLU A 122 -1.43 0.40 6.18
N GLY A 123 -1.46 1.17 5.09
CA GLY A 123 -2.57 2.04 4.77
C GLY A 123 -3.85 1.31 4.34
N HIS A 124 -3.72 0.15 3.73
CA HIS A 124 -4.88 -0.60 3.25
C HIS A 124 -5.66 -1.26 4.40
N ASP A 125 -4.98 -2.03 5.23
CA ASP A 125 -5.65 -2.90 6.22
C ASP A 125 -6.17 -2.10 7.42
N THR A 126 -5.35 -1.22 7.99
CA THR A 126 -5.73 -0.40 9.15
C THR A 126 -6.87 0.56 8.84
N THR A 127 -6.82 1.22 7.67
CA THR A 127 -7.86 2.17 7.25
C THR A 127 -9.17 1.45 6.94
N ALA A 128 -9.12 0.30 6.28
CA ALA A 128 -10.30 -0.51 5.99
C ALA A 128 -10.98 -0.99 7.29
N ALA A 129 -10.19 -1.49 8.25
CA ALA A 129 -10.69 -1.90 9.56
C ALA A 129 -11.31 -0.72 10.34
N ALA A 130 -10.62 0.42 10.39
CA ALA A 130 -11.12 1.62 11.07
C ALA A 130 -12.45 2.10 10.47
N LEU A 131 -12.56 2.17 9.14
CA LEU A 131 -13.79 2.54 8.46
C LEU A 131 -14.92 1.54 8.72
N THR A 132 -14.63 0.25 8.68
CA THR A 132 -15.63 -0.80 8.93
C THR A 132 -16.20 -0.69 10.34
N PHE A 133 -15.34 -0.56 11.36
CA PHE A 133 -15.79 -0.39 12.75
C PHE A 133 -16.52 0.94 12.96
N SER A 134 -16.07 2.03 12.34
CA SER A 134 -16.74 3.33 12.42
C SER A 134 -18.14 3.27 11.82
N LEU A 135 -18.31 2.67 10.63
CA LEU A 135 -19.61 2.50 10.00
C LEU A 135 -20.53 1.59 10.83
N MET A 136 -19.99 0.52 11.41
CA MET A 136 -20.76 -0.35 12.28
C MET A 136 -21.26 0.39 13.53
N LEU A 137 -20.41 1.20 14.16
CA LEU A 137 -20.80 2.02 15.32
C LEU A 137 -21.85 3.06 14.94
N ILE A 138 -21.68 3.74 13.82
CA ILE A 138 -22.69 4.71 13.33
C ILE A 138 -24.01 4.00 13.03
N ALA A 139 -23.99 2.80 12.46
CA ALA A 139 -25.19 2.02 12.21
C ALA A 139 -25.96 1.66 13.49
N CYS A 140 -25.24 1.41 14.59
CA CYS A 140 -25.84 1.14 15.89
C CYS A 140 -26.39 2.40 16.61
N HIS A 141 -25.94 3.61 16.22
CA HIS A 141 -26.27 4.85 16.90
C HIS A 141 -27.08 5.79 15.98
N LYS A 142 -28.38 5.58 15.89
CA LYS A 142 -29.30 6.38 15.05
C LYS A 142 -29.24 7.87 15.31
N ASN A 143 -29.04 8.27 16.56
CA ASN A 143 -28.93 9.68 16.95
C ASN A 143 -27.71 10.38 16.29
N VAL A 144 -26.64 9.63 16.08
CA VAL A 144 -25.43 10.14 15.40
C VAL A 144 -25.65 10.24 13.90
N GLN A 145 -26.40 9.29 13.32
CA GLN A 145 -26.66 9.32 11.87
C GLN A 145 -27.40 10.58 11.42
N VAL A 146 -28.27 11.12 12.27
CA VAL A 146 -29.07 12.34 11.95
C VAL A 146 -28.19 13.60 11.88
N ILE A 147 -26.99 13.58 12.49
CA ILE A 147 -26.08 14.72 12.52
C ILE A 147 -25.28 14.83 11.21
N PHE A 148 -25.14 13.75 10.47
CA PHE A 148 -24.45 13.81 9.17
C PHE A 148 -25.36 14.49 8.12
N PRO A 149 -24.89 15.57 7.48
CA PRO A 149 -25.64 16.23 6.42
C PRO A 149 -25.90 15.26 5.27
N LYS A 150 -27.12 15.34 4.72
CA LYS A 150 -27.52 14.60 3.52
C LYS A 150 -26.83 15.15 2.28
#